data_02d352eb60507dce7551a20c0f40a785
#
_entry.id   02d352eb60507dce7551a20c0f40a785
#
_cell.length_a   1.000
_cell.length_b   1.000
_cell.length_c   1.000
_cell.angle_alpha   90.00
_cell.angle_beta   90.00
_cell.angle_gamma   90.00
#
_symmetry.space_group_name_H-M   'P 1'
#
loop_
_entity.id
_entity.type
_entity.pdbx_description
1 polymer ?
#
loop_
_entity_poly.entity_id
_entity_poly.type
_entity_poly.pdbx_seq_one_letter_code
_entity_poly.pdbx_strand_id
1 'polypeptide(L)'
;MSNVQNSEAEQQYWSQRYEEERTGWDIGYPSTPLKTYFDQLREKTLKVLIPGAGNAYEAEYLFQQGFSNVFVLDIAQQPLDQLKRRVPNFPSDHLICANFFNHQQQYDLIVEQTFFCSFPPTPDNRKAYARQMASLLAPGGKLVGLWFNFPLTGDMEKRPFGGDQAEYLRYFEPYFHVKTLEPCHNSIPPRQNNELFGIFEKM
;
A
#
# COMPACT_ATOMS: atom_id res chain seq x y z
N MET A 1 -22.92 8.04 3.03
CA MET A 1 -21.66 8.30 3.76
C MET A 1 -20.74 7.12 3.48
N SER A 2 -19.55 7.34 2.95
CA SER A 2 -18.65 6.25 2.52
C SER A 2 -18.20 5.42 3.72
N ASN A 3 -18.28 4.08 3.62
CA ASN A 3 -17.82 3.13 4.66
C ASN A 3 -16.34 3.32 5.08
N VAL A 4 -15.57 4.05 4.31
CA VAL A 4 -14.16 4.40 4.58
C VAL A 4 -13.99 5.25 5.85
N GLN A 5 -15.05 5.90 6.34
CA GLN A 5 -15.03 6.77 7.52
C GLN A 5 -15.36 6.04 8.83
N ASN A 6 -15.85 4.80 8.80
CA ASN A 6 -16.12 4.04 10.02
C ASN A 6 -14.84 3.27 10.44
N SER A 7 -13.91 4.00 11.05
CA SER A 7 -12.60 3.47 11.43
C SER A 7 -12.66 2.30 12.42
N GLU A 8 -13.64 2.28 13.30
CA GLU A 8 -13.77 1.21 14.30
C GLU A 8 -14.20 -0.12 13.67
N ALA A 9 -15.19 -0.10 12.77
CA ALA A 9 -15.65 -1.30 12.08
C ALA A 9 -14.56 -1.90 11.16
N GLU A 10 -13.82 -1.06 10.43
CA GLU A 10 -12.70 -1.50 9.60
C GLU A 10 -11.55 -2.05 10.47
N GLN A 11 -11.24 -1.39 11.57
CA GLN A 11 -10.22 -1.89 12.50
C GLN A 11 -10.60 -3.25 13.07
N GLN A 12 -11.85 -3.42 13.51
CA GLN A 12 -12.35 -4.69 14.02
C GLN A 12 -12.31 -5.79 12.94
N TYR A 13 -12.76 -5.47 11.73
CA TYR A 13 -12.72 -6.40 10.59
C TYR A 13 -11.31 -6.91 10.30
N TRP A 14 -10.32 -6.00 10.19
CA TRP A 14 -8.95 -6.39 9.88
C TRP A 14 -8.27 -7.10 11.05
N SER A 15 -8.47 -6.63 12.31
CA SER A 15 -7.93 -7.29 13.49
C SER A 15 -8.42 -8.74 13.60
N GLN A 16 -9.72 -8.97 13.38
CA GLN A 16 -10.29 -10.33 13.37
C GLN A 16 -9.65 -11.21 12.29
N ARG A 17 -9.36 -10.67 11.10
CA ARG A 17 -8.69 -11.43 10.02
C ARG A 17 -7.30 -11.91 10.44
N TYR A 18 -6.54 -11.08 11.17
CA TYR A 18 -5.24 -11.48 11.71
C TYR A 18 -5.37 -12.50 12.84
N GLU A 19 -6.33 -12.33 13.74
CA GLU A 19 -6.60 -13.28 14.84
C GLU A 19 -7.01 -14.66 14.34
N GLU A 20 -7.77 -14.71 13.25
CA GLU A 20 -8.25 -15.95 12.64
C GLU A 20 -7.28 -16.51 11.57
N GLU A 21 -6.09 -15.92 11.41
CA GLU A 21 -5.09 -16.29 10.40
C GLU A 21 -5.63 -16.29 8.96
N ARG A 22 -6.69 -15.51 8.69
CA ARG A 22 -7.30 -15.37 7.36
C ARG A 22 -6.62 -14.26 6.55
N THR A 23 -5.32 -14.40 6.33
CA THR A 23 -4.44 -13.41 5.69
C THR A 23 -4.03 -13.82 4.28
N GLY A 24 -5.00 -14.16 3.43
CA GLY A 24 -4.76 -14.63 2.06
C GLY A 24 -4.00 -13.66 1.13
N TRP A 25 -3.80 -12.42 1.54
CA TRP A 25 -2.95 -11.44 0.86
C TRP A 25 -1.46 -11.59 1.22
N ASP A 26 -1.16 -12.24 2.35
CA ASP A 26 0.20 -12.42 2.84
C ASP A 26 0.95 -13.44 2.00
N ILE A 27 2.07 -13.01 1.43
CA ILE A 27 2.93 -13.85 0.59
C ILE A 27 4.18 -14.35 1.32
N GLY A 28 4.41 -13.90 2.57
CA GLY A 28 5.51 -14.33 3.42
C GLY A 28 6.88 -13.71 3.12
N TYR A 29 6.97 -12.82 2.12
CA TYR A 29 8.23 -12.14 1.71
C TYR A 29 7.91 -10.85 0.94
N PRO A 30 8.89 -9.94 0.74
CA PRO A 30 8.68 -8.75 -0.08
C PRO A 30 8.44 -9.15 -1.54
N SER A 31 7.43 -8.54 -2.17
CA SER A 31 7.09 -8.88 -3.55
C SER A 31 8.26 -8.60 -4.51
N THR A 32 8.47 -9.49 -5.45
CA THR A 32 9.59 -9.40 -6.41
C THR A 32 9.64 -8.06 -7.16
N PRO A 33 8.51 -7.51 -7.69
CA PRO A 33 8.54 -6.23 -8.40
C PRO A 33 8.97 -5.06 -7.51
N LEU A 34 8.43 -4.98 -6.28
CA LEU A 34 8.80 -3.92 -5.35
C LEU A 34 10.23 -4.06 -4.87
N LYS A 35 10.67 -5.28 -4.56
CA LYS A 35 12.08 -5.55 -4.24
C LYS A 35 13.00 -5.07 -5.37
N THR A 36 12.69 -5.41 -6.63
CA THR A 36 13.47 -4.97 -7.80
C THR A 36 13.52 -3.44 -7.92
N TYR A 37 12.42 -2.76 -7.60
CA TYR A 37 12.40 -1.30 -7.56
C TYR A 37 13.27 -0.75 -6.42
N PHE A 38 13.19 -1.31 -5.20
CA PHE A 38 13.98 -0.87 -4.06
C PHE A 38 15.50 -1.04 -4.26
N ASP A 39 15.90 -2.10 -4.95
CA ASP A 39 17.32 -2.37 -5.26
C ASP A 39 17.96 -1.27 -6.13
N GLN A 40 17.16 -0.48 -6.85
CA GLN A 40 17.61 0.65 -7.67
C GLN A 40 17.69 1.97 -6.90
N LEU A 41 17.10 2.06 -5.69
CA LEU A 41 17.10 3.26 -4.87
C LEU A 41 18.47 3.48 -4.22
N ARG A 42 19.09 4.60 -4.53
CA ARG A 42 20.41 4.98 -3.99
C ARG A 42 20.32 5.80 -2.73
N GLU A 43 19.30 6.69 -2.65
CA GLU A 43 19.12 7.60 -1.51
C GLU A 43 18.46 6.84 -0.34
N LYS A 44 19.25 6.54 0.69
CA LYS A 44 18.82 5.76 1.86
C LYS A 44 18.13 6.59 2.94
N THR A 45 18.15 7.91 2.79
CA THR A 45 17.49 8.86 3.71
C THR A 45 16.06 9.19 3.33
N LEU A 46 15.57 8.71 2.18
CA LEU A 46 14.18 8.86 1.75
C LEU A 46 13.22 8.50 2.87
N LYS A 47 12.27 9.39 3.12
CA LYS A 47 11.15 9.11 4.04
C LYS A 47 10.09 8.30 3.31
N VAL A 48 9.98 7.04 3.66
CA VAL A 48 9.12 6.05 2.99
C VAL A 48 7.93 5.71 3.85
N LEU A 49 6.72 5.70 3.29
CA LEU A 49 5.51 5.17 3.92
C LEU A 49 5.03 3.91 3.21
N ILE A 50 4.67 2.90 3.98
CA ILE A 50 3.95 1.71 3.50
C ILE A 50 2.61 1.65 4.25
N PRO A 51 1.52 2.15 3.65
CA PRO A 51 0.19 2.13 4.27
C PRO A 51 -0.52 0.81 3.98
N GLY A 52 -1.33 0.34 4.95
CA GLY A 52 -1.98 -0.97 4.88
C GLY A 52 -0.96 -2.09 4.71
N ALA A 53 0.14 -1.97 5.45
CA ALA A 53 1.36 -2.72 5.19
C ALA A 53 1.26 -4.22 5.51
N GLY A 54 0.19 -4.64 6.18
CA GLY A 54 0.09 -6.03 6.61
C GLY A 54 1.34 -6.44 7.40
N ASN A 55 1.86 -7.62 7.15
CA ASN A 55 3.08 -8.11 7.82
C ASN A 55 4.37 -7.35 7.43
N ALA A 56 4.28 -6.35 6.54
CA ALA A 56 5.30 -5.33 6.26
C ALA A 56 6.68 -5.90 5.85
N TYR A 57 6.70 -6.94 5.02
CA TYR A 57 7.96 -7.52 4.51
C TYR A 57 8.75 -6.52 3.65
N GLU A 58 8.08 -5.63 2.94
CA GLU A 58 8.69 -4.54 2.19
C GLU A 58 9.43 -3.56 3.11
N ALA A 59 8.83 -3.23 4.27
CA ALA A 59 9.46 -2.36 5.27
C ALA A 59 10.67 -3.04 5.91
N GLU A 60 10.54 -4.31 6.26
CA GLU A 60 11.65 -5.12 6.77
C GLU A 60 12.81 -5.13 5.77
N TYR A 61 12.51 -5.40 4.49
CA TYR A 61 13.52 -5.41 3.44
C TYR A 61 14.23 -4.05 3.30
N LEU A 62 13.48 -2.95 3.18
CA LEU A 62 14.06 -1.61 3.09
C LEU A 62 14.95 -1.29 4.29
N PHE A 63 14.49 -1.59 5.50
CA PHE A 63 15.24 -1.37 6.72
C PHE A 63 16.56 -2.16 6.73
N GLN A 64 16.55 -3.43 6.33
CA GLN A 64 17.73 -4.29 6.18
C GLN A 64 18.69 -3.77 5.09
N GLN A 65 18.18 -3.07 4.06
CA GLN A 65 18.99 -2.42 3.03
C GLN A 65 19.55 -1.03 3.47
N GLY A 66 19.34 -0.64 4.74
CA GLY A 66 19.90 0.58 5.32
C GLY A 66 19.05 1.84 5.14
N PHE A 67 17.77 1.71 4.75
CA PHE A 67 16.83 2.84 4.80
C PHE A 67 16.45 3.11 6.24
N SER A 68 16.76 4.29 6.76
CA SER A 68 16.53 4.65 8.16
C SER A 68 15.14 5.26 8.43
N ASN A 69 14.47 5.78 7.41
CA ASN A 69 13.22 6.54 7.53
C ASN A 69 12.04 5.79 6.92
N VAL A 70 11.89 4.49 7.24
CA VAL A 70 10.77 3.66 6.78
C VAL A 70 9.66 3.65 7.82
N PHE A 71 8.47 4.08 7.44
CA PHE A 71 7.27 4.15 8.27
C PHE A 71 6.25 3.14 7.77
N VAL A 72 5.61 2.47 8.71
CA VAL A 72 4.58 1.46 8.45
C VAL A 72 3.29 1.92 9.08
N LEU A 73 2.21 1.95 8.31
CA LEU A 73 0.89 2.30 8.81
C LEU A 73 -0.07 1.16 8.54
N ASP A 74 -0.74 0.69 9.58
CA ASP A 74 -1.86 -0.24 9.47
C ASP A 74 -2.96 0.16 10.46
N ILE A 75 -4.20 -0.21 10.17
CA ILE A 75 -5.33 0.02 11.08
C ILE A 75 -5.38 -1.03 12.18
N ALA A 76 -4.82 -2.22 11.94
CA ALA A 76 -4.68 -3.30 12.90
C ALA A 76 -3.31 -3.25 13.61
N GLN A 77 -3.29 -3.54 14.91
CA GLN A 77 -2.05 -3.56 15.70
C GLN A 77 -1.22 -4.81 15.44
N GLN A 78 -1.87 -5.95 15.20
CA GLN A 78 -1.23 -7.26 15.10
C GLN A 78 -0.09 -7.33 14.06
N PRO A 79 -0.22 -6.82 12.82
CA PRO A 79 0.87 -6.87 11.85
C PRO A 79 2.07 -5.99 12.25
N LEU A 80 1.83 -4.86 12.91
CA LEU A 80 2.90 -4.00 13.44
C LEU A 80 3.71 -4.71 14.51
N ASP A 81 3.03 -5.42 15.42
CA ASP A 81 3.67 -6.24 16.45
C ASP A 81 4.45 -7.40 15.85
N GLN A 82 3.96 -7.98 14.74
CA GLN A 82 4.67 -9.04 14.03
C GLN A 82 5.96 -8.51 13.38
N LEU A 83 5.93 -7.35 12.74
CA LEU A 83 7.14 -6.72 12.23
C LEU A 83 8.14 -6.45 13.38
N LYS A 84 7.67 -5.88 14.49
CA LYS A 84 8.54 -5.59 15.65
C LYS A 84 9.17 -6.85 16.25
N ARG A 85 8.46 -7.97 16.25
CA ARG A 85 9.02 -9.26 16.70
C ARG A 85 10.09 -9.79 15.74
N ARG A 86 9.89 -9.68 14.41
CA ARG A 86 10.89 -10.11 13.41
C ARG A 86 12.10 -9.19 13.38
N VAL A 87 11.89 -7.90 13.59
CA VAL A 87 12.92 -6.85 13.51
C VAL A 87 12.92 -6.04 14.81
N PRO A 88 13.51 -6.55 15.92
CA PRO A 88 13.43 -5.88 17.23
C PRO A 88 14.03 -4.47 17.28
N ASN A 89 14.96 -4.15 16.39
CA ASN A 89 15.59 -2.84 16.25
C ASN A 89 14.84 -1.88 15.30
N PHE A 90 13.73 -2.30 14.68
CA PHE A 90 12.88 -1.38 13.90
C PHE A 90 12.35 -0.27 14.84
N PRO A 91 12.45 1.04 14.46
CA PRO A 91 12.01 2.12 15.33
C PRO A 91 10.53 2.02 15.68
N SER A 92 10.21 2.08 16.98
CA SER A 92 8.83 1.92 17.42
C SER A 92 7.93 3.10 17.06
N ASP A 93 8.49 4.30 16.93
CA ASP A 93 7.83 5.52 16.49
C ASP A 93 7.56 5.55 14.97
N HIS A 94 8.12 4.60 14.22
CA HIS A 94 7.81 4.38 12.82
C HIS A 94 6.67 3.36 12.59
N LEU A 95 6.17 2.73 13.64
CA LEU A 95 5.02 1.82 13.61
C LEU A 95 3.75 2.57 13.97
N ILE A 96 2.89 2.84 12.99
CA ILE A 96 1.74 3.73 13.14
C ILE A 96 0.46 2.90 13.07
N CYS A 97 -0.19 2.68 14.23
CA CYS A 97 -1.52 2.08 14.26
C CYS A 97 -2.57 3.18 14.12
N ALA A 98 -3.07 3.39 12.91
CA ALA A 98 -4.02 4.48 12.63
C ALA A 98 -4.84 4.24 11.37
N ASN A 99 -5.96 4.96 11.24
CA ASN A 99 -6.68 5.04 9.99
C ASN A 99 -5.89 5.88 8.98
N PHE A 100 -5.61 5.30 7.81
CA PHE A 100 -4.90 5.94 6.71
C PHE A 100 -5.47 7.30 6.33
N PHE A 101 -6.78 7.46 6.30
CA PHE A 101 -7.44 8.71 5.91
C PHE A 101 -7.29 9.84 6.92
N ASN A 102 -6.87 9.55 8.16
CA ASN A 102 -6.62 10.53 9.21
C ASN A 102 -5.13 10.88 9.35
N HIS A 103 -4.26 10.19 8.62
CA HIS A 103 -2.83 10.44 8.68
C HIS A 103 -2.43 11.71 7.93
N GLN A 104 -1.44 12.48 8.46
CA GLN A 104 -1.12 13.83 7.98
C GLN A 104 0.38 14.13 7.84
N GLN A 105 1.24 13.13 7.81
CA GLN A 105 2.68 13.35 7.55
C GLN A 105 2.98 13.38 6.04
N GLN A 106 4.15 13.95 5.67
CA GLN A 106 4.62 13.92 4.28
C GLN A 106 5.80 12.97 4.12
N TYR A 107 5.85 12.33 2.95
CA TYR A 107 6.81 11.31 2.57
C TYR A 107 7.38 11.57 1.18
N ASP A 108 8.61 11.12 0.94
CA ASP A 108 9.26 11.19 -0.38
C ASP A 108 8.80 10.04 -1.29
N LEU A 109 8.48 8.90 -0.66
CA LEU A 109 8.02 7.70 -1.34
C LEU A 109 6.87 7.06 -0.56
N ILE A 110 5.78 6.72 -1.24
CA ILE A 110 4.73 5.83 -0.71
C ILE A 110 4.73 4.55 -1.53
N VAL A 111 4.70 3.41 -0.83
CA VAL A 111 4.70 2.08 -1.46
C VAL A 111 3.31 1.46 -1.31
N GLU A 112 2.72 1.09 -2.42
CA GLU A 112 1.41 0.43 -2.50
C GLU A 112 1.54 -1.05 -2.78
N GLN A 113 0.92 -1.89 -1.95
CA GLN A 113 0.73 -3.31 -2.25
C GLN A 113 -0.54 -3.85 -1.59
N THR A 114 -1.49 -4.28 -2.39
CA THR A 114 -2.75 -4.91 -1.93
C THR A 114 -3.57 -4.07 -0.94
N PHE A 115 -3.34 -2.77 -0.88
CA PHE A 115 -4.07 -1.83 -0.01
C PHE A 115 -5.24 -1.16 -0.74
N PHE A 116 -5.01 -0.64 -1.95
CA PHE A 116 -6.09 -0.05 -2.76
C PHE A 116 -7.26 -1.01 -3.01
N CYS A 117 -6.94 -2.27 -3.26
CA CYS A 117 -7.92 -3.33 -3.50
C CYS A 117 -8.70 -3.76 -2.24
N SER A 118 -8.36 -3.24 -1.07
CA SER A 118 -9.07 -3.50 0.19
C SER A 118 -10.31 -2.62 0.37
N PHE A 119 -10.39 -1.51 -0.35
CA PHE A 119 -11.52 -0.57 -0.25
C PHE A 119 -12.61 -0.87 -1.28
N PRO A 120 -13.90 -0.87 -0.89
CA PRO A 120 -15.00 -1.02 -1.84
C PRO A 120 -14.85 -0.04 -3.01
N PRO A 121 -15.02 -0.50 -4.29
CA PRO A 121 -14.66 0.25 -5.48
C PRO A 121 -15.71 1.31 -5.86
N THR A 122 -16.20 2.06 -4.88
CA THR A 122 -17.06 3.21 -5.14
C THR A 122 -16.24 4.39 -5.67
N PRO A 123 -16.82 5.26 -6.51
CA PRO A 123 -16.13 6.46 -6.98
C PRO A 123 -15.61 7.34 -5.85
N ASP A 124 -16.34 7.43 -4.73
CA ASP A 124 -15.93 8.24 -3.58
C ASP A 124 -14.72 7.66 -2.86
N ASN A 125 -14.69 6.33 -2.63
CA ASN A 125 -13.55 5.66 -2.02
C ASN A 125 -12.30 5.77 -2.89
N ARG A 126 -12.42 5.53 -4.21
CA ARG A 126 -11.33 5.63 -5.18
C ARG A 126 -10.74 7.05 -5.22
N LYS A 127 -11.60 8.08 -5.25
CA LYS A 127 -11.17 9.49 -5.21
C LYS A 127 -10.54 9.84 -3.86
N ALA A 128 -11.15 9.41 -2.74
CA ALA A 128 -10.63 9.68 -1.41
C ALA A 128 -9.22 9.08 -1.24
N TYR A 129 -9.02 7.85 -1.70
CA TYR A 129 -7.72 7.19 -1.68
C TYR A 129 -6.66 7.96 -2.49
N ALA A 130 -6.94 8.26 -3.75
CA ALA A 130 -5.99 8.98 -4.62
C ALA A 130 -5.62 10.35 -4.05
N ARG A 131 -6.61 11.10 -3.54
CA ARG A 131 -6.40 12.38 -2.87
C ARG A 131 -5.54 12.24 -1.62
N GLN A 132 -5.80 11.21 -0.79
CA GLN A 132 -5.04 10.98 0.43
C GLN A 132 -3.59 10.61 0.12
N MET A 133 -3.34 9.72 -0.85
CA MET A 133 -1.98 9.41 -1.31
C MET A 133 -1.22 10.67 -1.75
N ALA A 134 -1.87 11.53 -2.53
CA ALA A 134 -1.28 12.79 -2.97
C ALA A 134 -0.99 13.75 -1.79
N SER A 135 -1.90 13.83 -0.80
CA SER A 135 -1.70 14.70 0.37
C SER A 135 -0.53 14.27 1.24
N LEU A 136 -0.25 12.96 1.30
CA LEU A 136 0.83 12.38 2.08
C LEU A 136 2.19 12.43 1.37
N LEU A 137 2.26 12.80 0.10
CA LEU A 137 3.53 12.95 -0.61
C LEU A 137 4.04 14.40 -0.51
N ALA A 138 5.34 14.53 -0.34
CA ALA A 138 6.05 15.78 -0.54
C ALA A 138 5.98 16.21 -2.02
N PRO A 139 6.18 17.49 -2.37
CA PRO A 139 6.28 17.91 -3.77
C PRO A 139 7.33 17.08 -4.54
N GLY A 140 6.93 16.51 -5.68
CA GLY A 140 7.80 15.62 -6.48
C GLY A 140 8.01 14.21 -5.88
N GLY A 141 7.38 13.92 -4.73
CA GLY A 141 7.39 12.58 -4.13
C GLY A 141 6.64 11.57 -5.01
N LYS A 142 6.92 10.29 -4.81
CA LYS A 142 6.41 9.22 -5.67
C LYS A 142 5.52 8.23 -4.94
N LEU A 143 4.43 7.85 -5.58
CA LEU A 143 3.64 6.67 -5.26
C LEU A 143 4.07 5.54 -6.21
N VAL A 144 4.55 4.44 -5.66
CA VAL A 144 5.01 3.27 -6.42
C VAL A 144 4.32 2.03 -5.89
N GLY A 145 3.84 1.16 -6.78
CA GLY A 145 3.13 0.00 -6.28
C GLY A 145 2.64 -0.98 -7.33
N LEU A 146 1.83 -1.89 -6.83
CA LEU A 146 1.19 -2.95 -7.59
C LEU A 146 -0.33 -2.86 -7.44
N TRP A 147 -1.03 -2.78 -8.56
CA TRP A 147 -2.49 -2.75 -8.62
C TRP A 147 -3.00 -3.98 -9.35
N PHE A 148 -4.05 -4.58 -8.85
CA PHE A 148 -4.66 -5.73 -9.53
C PHE A 148 -5.26 -5.35 -10.88
N ASN A 149 -4.98 -6.17 -11.89
CA ASN A 149 -5.47 -6.02 -13.27
C ASN A 149 -6.43 -7.15 -13.61
N PHE A 150 -7.59 -7.16 -12.97
CA PHE A 150 -8.70 -8.06 -13.27
C PHE A 150 -10.05 -7.34 -13.08
N PRO A 151 -11.11 -7.76 -13.81
CA PRO A 151 -12.37 -7.06 -13.80
C PRO A 151 -13.01 -6.95 -12.42
N LEU A 152 -13.69 -5.83 -12.17
CA LEU A 152 -14.59 -5.67 -11.04
C LEU A 152 -15.78 -6.63 -11.20
N THR A 153 -16.07 -7.42 -10.17
CA THR A 153 -17.15 -8.41 -10.20
C THR A 153 -18.55 -7.83 -9.89
N GLY A 154 -18.60 -6.58 -9.43
CA GLY A 154 -19.81 -5.97 -8.91
C GLY A 154 -20.17 -6.38 -7.47
N ASP A 155 -19.50 -7.38 -6.91
CA ASP A 155 -19.65 -7.79 -5.52
C ASP A 155 -18.85 -6.83 -4.62
N MET A 156 -19.55 -6.01 -3.85
CA MET A 156 -18.95 -4.97 -3.00
C MET A 156 -18.40 -5.51 -1.66
N GLU A 157 -18.52 -6.80 -1.40
CA GLU A 157 -18.04 -7.45 -0.17
C GLU A 157 -16.85 -8.37 -0.43
N LYS A 158 -16.65 -8.79 -1.67
CA LYS A 158 -15.62 -9.76 -2.03
C LYS A 158 -14.28 -9.08 -2.33
N ARG A 159 -13.45 -8.92 -1.32
CA ARG A 159 -12.05 -8.51 -1.44
C ARG A 159 -11.17 -9.67 -1.96
N PRO A 160 -10.09 -9.39 -2.72
CA PRO A 160 -9.63 -8.07 -3.18
C PRO A 160 -10.45 -7.55 -4.36
N PHE A 161 -10.64 -6.22 -4.40
CA PHE A 161 -11.32 -5.57 -5.52
C PHE A 161 -10.34 -5.33 -6.68
N GLY A 162 -10.74 -5.70 -7.88
CA GLY A 162 -9.95 -5.48 -9.09
C GLY A 162 -10.01 -4.05 -9.62
N GLY A 163 -9.69 -3.92 -10.88
CA GLY A 163 -9.68 -2.71 -11.67
C GLY A 163 -8.86 -2.93 -12.93
N ASP A 164 -8.73 -1.89 -13.72
CA ASP A 164 -7.88 -1.86 -14.91
C ASP A 164 -7.10 -0.55 -15.02
N GLN A 165 -6.20 -0.49 -15.99
CA GLN A 165 -5.35 0.68 -16.23
C GLN A 165 -6.17 1.96 -16.42
N ALA A 166 -7.25 1.92 -17.20
CA ALA A 166 -8.07 3.10 -17.49
C ALA A 166 -8.78 3.62 -16.23
N GLU A 167 -9.27 2.69 -15.40
CA GLU A 167 -9.88 3.05 -14.12
C GLU A 167 -8.86 3.71 -13.19
N TYR A 168 -7.67 3.15 -13.04
CA TYR A 168 -6.64 3.73 -12.18
C TYR A 168 -6.19 5.11 -12.65
N LEU A 169 -5.92 5.29 -13.95
CA LEU A 169 -5.58 6.58 -14.54
C LEU A 169 -6.63 7.63 -14.24
N ARG A 170 -7.90 7.31 -14.38
CA ARG A 170 -9.03 8.21 -14.10
C ARG A 170 -8.98 8.83 -12.70
N TYR A 171 -8.49 8.08 -11.69
CA TYR A 171 -8.44 8.55 -10.31
C TYR A 171 -7.09 9.17 -9.93
N PHE A 172 -5.99 8.74 -10.56
CA PHE A 172 -4.65 9.22 -10.22
C PHE A 172 -4.21 10.43 -11.03
N GLU A 173 -4.54 10.53 -12.32
CA GLU A 173 -4.16 11.67 -13.18
C GLU A 173 -4.53 13.06 -12.63
N PRO A 174 -5.63 13.25 -11.88
CA PRO A 174 -5.93 14.55 -11.28
C PRO A 174 -4.90 15.05 -10.25
N TYR A 175 -4.04 14.18 -9.75
CA TYR A 175 -3.09 14.47 -8.67
C TYR A 175 -1.63 14.15 -9.01
N PHE A 176 -1.40 13.36 -10.07
CA PHE A 176 -0.09 12.79 -10.36
C PHE A 176 0.28 12.87 -11.83
N HIS A 177 1.56 13.09 -12.08
CA HIS A 177 2.16 12.75 -13.36
C HIS A 177 2.41 11.25 -13.42
N VAL A 178 1.78 10.56 -14.34
CA VAL A 178 1.96 9.12 -14.56
C VAL A 178 3.29 8.90 -15.25
N LYS A 179 4.25 8.27 -14.56
CA LYS A 179 5.54 7.88 -15.17
C LYS A 179 5.46 6.50 -15.78
N THR A 180 4.78 5.58 -15.11
CA THR A 180 4.58 4.20 -15.56
C THR A 180 3.27 3.70 -14.98
N LEU A 181 2.49 2.96 -15.77
CA LEU A 181 1.42 2.09 -15.31
C LEU A 181 1.22 1.03 -16.39
N GLU A 182 1.81 -0.13 -16.21
CA GLU A 182 1.87 -1.18 -17.24
C GLU A 182 1.81 -2.58 -16.62
N PRO A 183 1.48 -3.62 -17.39
CA PRO A 183 1.48 -5.00 -16.90
C PRO A 183 2.81 -5.36 -16.23
N CYS A 184 2.74 -5.86 -15.01
CA CYS A 184 3.91 -6.22 -14.24
C CYS A 184 4.53 -7.52 -14.77
N HIS A 185 5.74 -7.42 -15.34
CA HIS A 185 6.42 -8.54 -16.02
C HIS A 185 7.05 -9.55 -15.04
N ASN A 186 7.29 -9.16 -13.80
CA ASN A 186 7.96 -9.96 -12.79
C ASN A 186 7.12 -10.18 -11.53
N SER A 187 5.80 -10.16 -11.67
CA SER A 187 4.86 -10.53 -10.59
C SER A 187 5.17 -11.92 -10.05
N ILE A 188 4.87 -12.12 -8.76
CA ILE A 188 4.97 -13.45 -8.16
C ILE A 188 4.02 -14.43 -8.88
N PRO A 189 4.34 -15.74 -8.93
CA PRO A 189 3.56 -16.72 -9.69
C PRO A 189 2.04 -16.68 -9.46
N PRO A 190 1.52 -16.55 -8.22
CA PRO A 190 0.06 -16.49 -7.99
C PRO A 190 -0.62 -15.23 -8.53
N ARG A 191 0.15 -14.17 -8.84
CA ARG A 191 -0.35 -12.87 -9.32
C ARG A 191 0.06 -12.53 -10.76
N GLN A 192 0.76 -13.46 -11.41
CA GLN A 192 1.26 -13.28 -12.78
C GLN A 192 0.12 -12.96 -13.74
N ASN A 193 0.30 -11.94 -14.58
CA ASN A 193 -0.68 -11.39 -15.54
C ASN A 193 -1.89 -10.69 -14.88
N ASN A 194 -1.94 -10.59 -13.56
CA ASN A 194 -3.04 -9.96 -12.81
C ASN A 194 -2.61 -8.71 -12.06
N GLU A 195 -1.42 -8.17 -12.33
CA GLU A 195 -0.93 -6.94 -11.69
C GLU A 195 -0.42 -5.94 -12.72
N LEU A 196 -0.65 -4.66 -12.42
CA LEU A 196 0.02 -3.52 -13.04
C LEU A 196 1.09 -3.00 -12.06
N PHE A 197 2.27 -2.68 -12.59
CA PHE A 197 3.28 -1.91 -11.87
C PHE A 197 3.13 -0.44 -12.23
N GLY A 198 3.07 0.42 -11.22
CA GLY A 198 2.87 1.86 -11.41
C GLY A 198 3.89 2.72 -10.67
N ILE A 199 4.26 3.85 -11.30
CA ILE A 199 5.04 4.94 -10.72
C ILE A 199 4.32 6.24 -11.03
N PHE A 200 3.88 6.93 -10.00
CA PHE A 200 3.17 8.19 -10.07
C PHE A 200 3.93 9.25 -9.28
N GLU A 201 4.21 10.40 -9.88
CA GLU A 201 4.91 11.51 -9.24
C GLU A 201 3.91 12.61 -8.90
N LYS A 202 3.89 13.06 -7.65
CA LYS A 202 3.01 14.14 -7.20
C LYS A 202 3.24 15.41 -8.01
N MET A 203 2.16 15.99 -8.52
CA MET A 203 2.14 17.33 -9.14
C MET A 203 2.40 18.45 -8.15
#